data_7cf2fe870922d23166950ea34aa5982e
#
_entry.id   7cf2fe870922d23166950ea34aa5982e
#
_cell.length_a   1.000
_cell.length_b   1.000
_cell.length_c   1.000
_cell.angle_alpha   90.00
_cell.angle_beta   90.00
_cell.angle_gamma   90.00
#
_symmetry.space_group_name_H-M   'P 1'
#
loop_
_entity.id
_entity.type
_entity.pdbx_description
1 polymer ?
#
loop_
_entity_poly.entity_id
_entity_poly.type
_entity_poly.pdbx_seq_one_letter_code
_entity_poly.pdbx_strand_id
1 'polypeptide(L)'
;MNKELLIALVALLSAAAVFYNSVEAKDDFLLWKEKFGYNWSHEEDSYRRLIYLKNVEIINKHNADKTQTYTMGVNQFSGLTDAEFYVTYLNPRENPNKDNIEEVSDINADIDWTTKGQVSPIKNQGSCGSCWAFSAVAVLESWALSRGETVNLAEQQLVDCSKSYGNDGCNGGFNYKGLAYVKDHGITTTSSYAYTAKTGTCKVQGGSFKISGVQTAKGCTPLATAIQARPVGVSADATNWSRYSSGIFNNCGRSLNHDIQLVGLTGTYYKIKNSWGATWGEQGFIRLAPGNTCGVCDDLSPWVQ
;
A
#
# COMPACT_ATOMS: atom_id res chain seq x y z
N MET A 1 -35.57 -2.21 48.12
CA MET A 1 -35.57 -1.36 46.93
C MET A 1 -36.71 -1.80 46.04
N ASN A 2 -37.61 -0.89 45.66
CA ASN A 2 -38.79 -1.20 44.86
C ASN A 2 -38.36 -1.64 43.43
N LYS A 3 -39.05 -2.60 42.85
CA LYS A 3 -38.74 -3.17 41.53
C LYS A 3 -38.71 -2.10 40.42
N GLU A 4 -39.56 -1.09 40.52
CA GLU A 4 -39.60 0.07 39.63
C GLU A 4 -38.37 0.96 39.76
N LEU A 5 -37.83 1.13 40.99
CA LEU A 5 -36.61 1.90 41.24
C LEU A 5 -35.38 1.20 40.67
N LEU A 6 -35.34 -0.14 40.69
CA LEU A 6 -34.26 -0.94 40.10
C LEU A 6 -34.27 -0.86 38.57
N ILE A 7 -35.47 -0.91 37.96
CA ILE A 7 -35.61 -0.79 36.47
C ILE A 7 -35.18 0.61 36.02
N ALA A 8 -35.60 1.66 36.75
CA ALA A 8 -35.19 3.03 36.44
C ALA A 8 -33.65 3.24 36.56
N LEU A 9 -33.04 2.63 37.58
CA LEU A 9 -31.58 2.71 37.79
C LEU A 9 -30.81 1.99 36.67
N VAL A 10 -31.28 0.81 36.26
CA VAL A 10 -30.66 0.07 35.15
C VAL A 10 -30.82 0.81 33.82
N ALA A 11 -31.97 1.44 33.58
CA ALA A 11 -32.19 2.26 32.37
C ALA A 11 -31.30 3.51 32.36
N LEU A 12 -31.12 4.17 33.50
CA LEU A 12 -30.21 5.32 33.63
C LEU A 12 -28.74 4.93 33.43
N LEU A 13 -28.32 3.78 33.98
CA LEU A 13 -26.95 3.28 33.80
C LEU A 13 -26.68 2.86 32.34
N SER A 14 -27.66 2.24 31.68
CA SER A 14 -27.53 1.91 30.26
C SER A 14 -27.50 3.14 29.37
N ALA A 15 -28.31 4.17 29.63
CA ALA A 15 -28.29 5.42 28.91
C ALA A 15 -26.98 6.20 29.16
N ALA A 16 -26.46 6.20 30.37
CA ALA A 16 -25.17 6.81 30.71
C ALA A 16 -24.01 6.08 30.01
N ALA A 17 -24.03 4.75 29.93
CA ALA A 17 -23.02 3.96 29.23
C ALA A 17 -23.03 4.21 27.72
N VAL A 18 -24.23 4.32 27.11
CA VAL A 18 -24.37 4.67 25.69
C VAL A 18 -23.88 6.09 25.43
N PHE A 19 -24.18 7.03 26.32
CA PHE A 19 -23.72 8.42 26.21
C PHE A 19 -22.22 8.52 26.40
N TYR A 20 -21.65 7.85 27.41
CA TYR A 20 -20.20 7.78 27.65
C TYR A 20 -19.45 7.22 26.46
N ASN A 21 -19.88 6.06 25.92
CA ASN A 21 -19.28 5.47 24.73
C ASN A 21 -19.40 6.39 23.49
N SER A 22 -20.49 7.16 23.36
CA SER A 22 -20.64 8.13 22.25
C SER A 22 -19.74 9.35 22.40
N VAL A 23 -19.40 9.75 23.62
CA VAL A 23 -18.46 10.84 23.91
C VAL A 23 -17.03 10.39 23.63
N GLU A 24 -16.62 9.18 24.10
CA GLU A 24 -15.29 8.61 23.79
C GLU A 24 -15.09 8.46 22.27
N ALA A 25 -16.08 7.93 21.55
CA ALA A 25 -16.00 7.81 20.09
C ALA A 25 -15.88 9.17 19.36
N LYS A 26 -16.38 10.27 19.97
CA LYS A 26 -16.17 11.63 19.45
C LYS A 26 -14.74 12.11 19.68
N ASP A 27 -14.19 11.81 20.83
CA ASP A 27 -12.83 12.20 21.19
C ASP A 27 -11.80 11.42 20.35
N ASP A 28 -12.02 10.13 20.13
CA ASP A 28 -11.19 9.31 19.26
C ASP A 28 -11.14 9.82 17.82
N PHE A 29 -12.26 10.28 17.25
CA PHE A 29 -12.26 10.89 15.93
C PHE A 29 -11.46 12.20 15.89
N LEU A 30 -11.58 13.04 16.92
CA LEU A 30 -10.83 14.30 16.99
C LEU A 30 -9.33 14.05 17.12
N LEU A 31 -8.93 13.11 17.97
CA LEU A 31 -7.53 12.69 18.12
C LEU A 31 -6.97 12.08 16.82
N TRP A 32 -7.76 11.25 16.14
CA TRP A 32 -7.40 10.70 14.85
C TRP A 32 -7.23 11.79 13.79
N LYS A 33 -8.17 12.73 13.72
CA LYS A 33 -8.14 13.86 12.79
C LYS A 33 -6.89 14.73 13.01
N GLU A 34 -6.57 15.04 14.26
CA GLU A 34 -5.36 15.78 14.64
C GLU A 34 -4.09 15.01 14.27
N LYS A 35 -4.02 13.73 14.61
CA LYS A 35 -2.88 12.85 14.31
C LYS A 35 -2.51 12.81 12.82
N PHE A 36 -3.51 12.83 11.94
CA PHE A 36 -3.30 12.76 10.49
C PHE A 36 -3.39 14.13 9.79
N GLY A 37 -3.53 15.22 10.55
CA GLY A 37 -3.48 16.59 10.04
C GLY A 37 -4.69 16.98 9.16
N TYR A 38 -5.84 16.37 9.39
CA TYR A 38 -7.05 16.69 8.65
C TYR A 38 -7.69 17.99 9.15
N ASN A 39 -8.00 18.88 8.20
CA ASN A 39 -8.70 20.14 8.46
C ASN A 39 -9.83 20.33 7.45
N TRP A 40 -11.05 19.98 7.85
CA TRP A 40 -12.24 20.01 7.02
C TRP A 40 -13.22 21.14 7.45
N SER A 41 -14.14 21.52 6.56
CA SER A 41 -15.29 22.32 6.91
C SER A 41 -16.18 21.60 7.94
N HIS A 42 -17.07 22.29 8.61
CA HIS A 42 -17.97 21.68 9.59
C HIS A 42 -18.87 20.60 8.97
N GLU A 43 -19.32 20.80 7.75
CA GLU A 43 -20.15 19.84 7.01
C GLU A 43 -19.36 18.57 6.65
N GLU A 44 -18.18 18.74 6.06
CA GLU A 44 -17.28 17.63 5.72
C GLU A 44 -16.84 16.87 6.98
N ASP A 45 -16.55 17.58 8.07
CA ASP A 45 -16.16 16.98 9.34
C ASP A 45 -17.26 16.03 9.89
N SER A 46 -18.52 16.46 9.80
CA SER A 46 -19.67 15.65 10.22
C SER A 46 -19.81 14.39 9.35
N TYR A 47 -19.63 14.51 8.04
CA TYR A 47 -19.62 13.37 7.11
C TYR A 47 -18.47 12.40 7.38
N ARG A 48 -17.25 12.92 7.56
CA ARG A 48 -16.05 12.10 7.83
C ARG A 48 -16.14 11.37 9.16
N ARG A 49 -16.77 11.98 10.14
CA ARG A 49 -17.03 11.34 11.43
C ARG A 49 -17.92 10.10 11.28
N LEU A 50 -18.98 10.17 10.49
CA LEU A 50 -19.86 9.02 10.24
C LEU A 50 -19.08 7.88 9.55
N ILE A 51 -18.25 8.20 8.57
CA ILE A 51 -17.41 7.19 7.89
C ILE A 51 -16.40 6.58 8.86
N TYR A 52 -15.73 7.40 9.67
CA TYR A 52 -14.78 6.95 10.66
C TYR A 52 -15.42 5.95 11.65
N LEU A 53 -16.57 6.29 12.21
CA LEU A 53 -17.29 5.43 13.15
C LEU A 53 -17.69 4.09 12.48
N LYS A 54 -18.17 4.13 11.25
CA LYS A 54 -18.47 2.90 10.47
C LYS A 54 -17.21 2.06 10.25
N ASN A 55 -16.08 2.67 9.94
CA ASN A 55 -14.82 1.95 9.76
C ASN A 55 -14.32 1.34 11.08
N VAL A 56 -14.46 2.03 12.20
CA VAL A 56 -14.15 1.49 13.54
C VAL A 56 -15.03 0.28 13.87
N GLU A 57 -16.32 0.33 13.55
CA GLU A 57 -17.23 -0.81 13.73
C GLU A 57 -16.76 -2.02 12.91
N ILE A 58 -16.41 -1.83 11.63
CA ILE A 58 -15.88 -2.88 10.76
C ILE A 58 -14.60 -3.49 11.35
N ILE A 59 -13.67 -2.64 11.79
CA ILE A 59 -12.40 -3.04 12.41
C ILE A 59 -12.66 -3.89 13.65
N ASN A 60 -13.53 -3.43 14.56
CA ASN A 60 -13.83 -4.12 15.79
C ASN A 60 -14.50 -5.48 15.56
N LYS A 61 -15.45 -5.54 14.62
CA LYS A 61 -16.12 -6.78 14.22
C LYS A 61 -15.12 -7.80 13.64
N HIS A 62 -14.23 -7.37 12.75
CA HIS A 62 -13.20 -8.23 12.17
C HIS A 62 -12.25 -8.76 13.25
N ASN A 63 -11.76 -7.89 14.13
CA ASN A 63 -10.78 -8.26 15.16
C ASN A 63 -11.38 -9.14 16.28
N ALA A 64 -12.70 -9.12 16.45
CA ALA A 64 -13.39 -10.01 17.39
C ALA A 64 -13.44 -11.46 16.90
N ASP A 65 -13.39 -11.69 15.60
CA ASP A 65 -13.36 -13.02 14.98
C ASP A 65 -11.96 -13.64 15.09
N LYS A 66 -11.82 -14.65 15.94
CA LYS A 66 -10.54 -15.35 16.21
C LYS A 66 -10.10 -16.29 15.08
N THR A 67 -10.90 -16.46 14.04
CA THR A 67 -10.53 -17.26 12.86
C THR A 67 -9.76 -16.45 11.82
N GLN A 68 -9.70 -15.13 11.97
CA GLN A 68 -8.98 -14.24 11.05
C GLN A 68 -7.46 -14.40 11.20
N THR A 69 -6.76 -14.41 10.07
CA THR A 69 -5.29 -14.53 9.98
C THR A 69 -4.57 -13.19 10.06
N TYR A 70 -5.31 -12.09 10.00
CA TYR A 70 -4.82 -10.72 10.07
C TYR A 70 -5.72 -9.84 10.94
N THR A 71 -5.22 -8.69 11.33
CA THR A 71 -5.96 -7.68 12.07
C THR A 71 -6.16 -6.42 11.23
N MET A 72 -7.23 -5.71 11.53
CA MET A 72 -7.49 -4.36 11.02
C MET A 72 -7.17 -3.30 12.08
N GLY A 73 -6.90 -2.07 11.66
CA GLY A 73 -6.62 -0.95 12.56
C GLY A 73 -7.00 0.40 12.00
N VAL A 74 -7.17 1.36 12.91
CA VAL A 74 -7.39 2.77 12.57
C VAL A 74 -6.09 3.37 12.04
N ASN A 75 -6.16 3.97 10.84
CA ASN A 75 -5.04 4.60 10.16
C ASN A 75 -5.51 5.84 9.37
N GLN A 76 -4.66 6.42 8.54
CA GLN A 76 -4.97 7.62 7.75
C GLN A 76 -6.20 7.47 6.83
N PHE A 77 -6.60 6.25 6.46
CA PHE A 77 -7.74 6.01 5.58
C PHE A 77 -9.08 5.87 6.31
N SER A 78 -9.09 5.90 7.65
CA SER A 78 -10.29 5.58 8.43
C SER A 78 -11.44 6.58 8.25
N GLY A 79 -11.18 7.78 7.71
CA GLY A 79 -12.20 8.74 7.31
C GLY A 79 -12.65 8.64 5.85
N LEU A 80 -12.20 7.64 5.11
CA LEU A 80 -12.57 7.41 3.71
C LEU A 80 -13.54 6.25 3.56
N THR A 81 -14.45 6.36 2.60
CA THR A 81 -15.20 5.20 2.10
C THR A 81 -14.30 4.31 1.25
N ASP A 82 -14.69 3.05 1.04
CA ASP A 82 -13.93 2.13 0.17
C ASP A 82 -13.84 2.66 -1.27
N ALA A 83 -14.89 3.33 -1.76
CA ALA A 83 -14.90 3.94 -3.09
C ALA A 83 -13.91 5.11 -3.20
N GLU A 84 -13.86 5.99 -2.19
CA GLU A 84 -12.89 7.10 -2.16
C GLU A 84 -11.45 6.59 -2.07
N PHE A 85 -11.20 5.57 -1.24
CA PHE A 85 -9.89 4.93 -1.17
C PHE A 85 -9.49 4.35 -2.53
N TYR A 86 -10.40 3.60 -3.16
CA TYR A 86 -10.15 2.95 -4.45
C TYR A 86 -9.76 3.95 -5.55
N VAL A 87 -10.54 5.02 -5.72
CA VAL A 87 -10.28 6.01 -6.80
C VAL A 87 -9.09 6.93 -6.52
N THR A 88 -8.69 7.08 -5.25
CA THR A 88 -7.64 8.03 -4.86
C THR A 88 -6.26 7.39 -4.78
N TYR A 89 -6.17 6.16 -4.26
CA TYR A 89 -4.90 5.52 -3.89
C TYR A 89 -4.53 4.33 -4.77
N LEU A 90 -5.51 3.78 -5.50
CA LEU A 90 -5.28 2.64 -6.37
C LEU A 90 -5.21 3.09 -7.83
N ASN A 91 -4.68 2.22 -8.65
CA ASN A 91 -4.51 2.38 -10.10
C ASN A 91 -5.29 1.26 -10.82
N PRO A 92 -6.63 1.38 -10.94
CA PRO A 92 -7.43 0.38 -11.63
C PRO A 92 -6.96 0.24 -13.07
N ARG A 93 -6.70 -0.97 -13.49
CA ARG A 93 -6.29 -1.29 -14.85
C ARG A 93 -6.88 -2.60 -15.31
N GLU A 94 -7.06 -2.75 -16.60
CA GLU A 94 -7.41 -4.05 -17.16
C GLU A 94 -6.23 -5.01 -16.94
N ASN A 95 -6.50 -6.16 -16.35
CA ASN A 95 -5.54 -7.25 -16.32
C ASN A 95 -5.66 -8.02 -17.65
N PRO A 96 -4.77 -7.77 -18.62
CA PRO A 96 -4.87 -8.40 -19.94
C PRO A 96 -4.58 -9.91 -19.91
N ASN A 97 -4.09 -10.43 -18.79
CA ASN A 97 -3.63 -11.81 -18.67
C ASN A 97 -4.21 -12.48 -17.43
N LYS A 98 -5.52 -12.76 -17.45
CA LYS A 98 -6.16 -13.70 -16.51
C LYS A 98 -5.86 -15.17 -16.85
N ASP A 99 -4.73 -15.44 -17.49
CA ASP A 99 -4.33 -16.80 -17.78
C ASP A 99 -4.20 -17.59 -16.47
N ASN A 100 -4.56 -18.86 -16.51
CA ASN A 100 -4.40 -19.78 -15.39
C ASN A 100 -2.90 -19.87 -15.04
N ILE A 101 -2.45 -18.99 -14.14
CA ILE A 101 -1.11 -19.06 -13.59
C ILE A 101 -1.15 -20.17 -12.56
N GLU A 102 -0.30 -21.16 -12.76
CA GLU A 102 -0.18 -22.32 -11.89
C GLU A 102 0.15 -21.89 -10.47
N GLU A 103 -0.72 -22.23 -9.52
CA GLU A 103 -0.47 -21.99 -8.10
C GLU A 103 0.65 -22.93 -7.65
N VAL A 104 1.78 -22.37 -7.29
CA VAL A 104 2.89 -23.14 -6.74
C VAL A 104 2.71 -23.27 -5.24
N SER A 105 2.40 -24.47 -4.77
CA SER A 105 2.22 -24.79 -3.35
C SER A 105 3.52 -24.86 -2.54
N ASP A 106 4.65 -25.11 -3.20
CA ASP A 106 5.95 -25.37 -2.54
C ASP A 106 7.00 -24.34 -2.96
N ILE A 107 6.86 -23.10 -2.48
CA ILE A 107 7.92 -22.11 -2.63
C ILE A 107 8.92 -22.30 -1.49
N ASN A 108 9.99 -23.04 -1.78
CA ASN A 108 11.08 -23.27 -0.82
C ASN A 108 12.06 -22.06 -0.83
N ALA A 109 11.57 -20.88 -0.45
CA ALA A 109 12.37 -19.68 -0.27
C ALA A 109 12.18 -19.15 1.15
N ASP A 110 13.27 -18.75 1.77
CA ASP A 110 13.27 -18.09 3.08
C ASP A 110 14.20 -16.87 2.98
N ILE A 111 13.66 -15.80 2.43
CA ILE A 111 14.38 -14.56 2.17
C ILE A 111 13.62 -13.35 2.72
N ASP A 112 14.31 -12.50 3.48
CA ASP A 112 13.83 -11.18 3.89
C ASP A 112 14.94 -10.14 3.67
N TRP A 113 14.78 -9.33 2.64
CA TRP A 113 15.72 -8.29 2.25
C TRP A 113 15.75 -7.11 3.22
N THR A 114 14.72 -6.94 4.07
CA THR A 114 14.70 -5.90 5.11
C THR A 114 15.78 -6.17 6.15
N THR A 115 16.07 -7.43 6.46
CA THR A 115 17.11 -7.82 7.42
C THR A 115 18.52 -7.71 6.84
N LYS A 116 18.63 -7.61 5.51
CA LYS A 116 19.92 -7.48 4.79
C LYS A 116 20.27 -6.02 4.45
N GLY A 117 19.46 -5.05 4.89
CA GLY A 117 19.71 -3.64 4.60
C GLY A 117 19.54 -3.26 3.12
N GLN A 118 18.81 -4.06 2.34
CA GLN A 118 18.60 -3.83 0.90
C GLN A 118 17.20 -3.32 0.55
N VAL A 119 16.53 -2.72 1.52
CA VAL A 119 15.21 -2.09 1.34
C VAL A 119 15.29 -0.65 1.81
N SER A 120 14.98 0.28 0.92
CA SER A 120 14.98 1.71 1.23
C SER A 120 13.83 2.08 2.17
N PRO A 121 13.89 3.25 2.85
CA PRO A 121 12.83 3.70 3.76
C PRO A 121 11.44 3.70 3.12
N ILE A 122 10.42 3.55 3.97
CA ILE A 122 9.02 3.65 3.54
C ILE A 122 8.70 5.08 3.12
N LYS A 123 8.08 5.22 1.95
CA LYS A 123 7.62 6.49 1.36
C LYS A 123 6.10 6.57 1.34
N ASN A 124 5.57 7.74 0.94
CA ASN A 124 4.13 7.99 0.90
C ASN A 124 3.73 8.66 -0.42
N GLN A 125 2.91 7.96 -1.23
CA GLN A 125 2.40 8.47 -2.50
C GLN A 125 1.33 9.56 -2.34
N GLY A 126 0.77 9.74 -1.12
CA GLY A 126 -0.31 10.69 -0.89
C GLY A 126 -1.54 10.39 -1.74
N SER A 127 -2.38 11.40 -1.99
CA SER A 127 -3.62 11.29 -2.79
C SER A 127 -3.32 11.36 -4.29
N CYS A 128 -2.57 10.39 -4.82
CA CYS A 128 -2.18 10.28 -6.22
C CYS A 128 -2.00 8.80 -6.58
N GLY A 129 -2.58 8.36 -7.69
CA GLY A 129 -2.45 6.98 -8.21
C GLY A 129 -1.08 6.68 -8.80
N SER A 130 0.00 7.06 -8.10
CA SER A 130 1.40 6.94 -8.53
C SER A 130 2.14 5.75 -7.94
N CYS A 131 1.44 4.76 -7.39
CA CYS A 131 2.04 3.55 -6.81
C CYS A 131 3.06 2.88 -7.75
N TRP A 132 2.80 2.91 -9.06
CA TRP A 132 3.70 2.42 -10.09
C TRP A 132 5.07 3.11 -10.10
N ALA A 133 5.11 4.42 -9.86
CA ALA A 133 6.35 5.20 -9.78
C ALA A 133 7.10 4.88 -8.48
N PHE A 134 6.39 4.74 -7.35
CA PHE A 134 6.97 4.33 -6.07
C PHE A 134 7.52 2.90 -6.11
N SER A 135 6.81 1.97 -6.75
CA SER A 135 7.30 0.61 -6.97
C SER A 135 8.57 0.58 -7.82
N ALA A 136 8.59 1.33 -8.95
CA ALA A 136 9.77 1.44 -9.80
C ALA A 136 10.97 2.02 -9.05
N VAL A 137 10.78 3.13 -8.32
CA VAL A 137 11.84 3.76 -7.51
C VAL A 137 12.31 2.84 -6.40
N ALA A 138 11.42 2.12 -5.71
CA ALA A 138 11.81 1.18 -4.67
C ALA A 138 12.73 0.06 -5.21
N VAL A 139 12.46 -0.44 -6.43
CA VAL A 139 13.34 -1.41 -7.10
C VAL A 139 14.72 -0.82 -7.40
N LEU A 140 14.78 0.43 -7.91
CA LEU A 140 16.04 1.13 -8.19
C LEU A 140 16.86 1.37 -6.92
N GLU A 141 16.21 1.82 -5.85
CA GLU A 141 16.86 2.10 -4.57
C GLU A 141 17.39 0.82 -3.90
N SER A 142 16.64 -0.29 -3.99
CA SER A 142 17.10 -1.60 -3.51
C SER A 142 18.30 -2.10 -4.30
N TRP A 143 18.33 -1.88 -5.62
CA TRP A 143 19.48 -2.22 -6.45
C TRP A 143 20.70 -1.36 -6.10
N ALA A 144 20.53 -0.07 -5.85
CA ALA A 144 21.61 0.80 -5.37
C ALA A 144 22.18 0.32 -4.02
N LEU A 145 21.30 0.00 -3.07
CA LEU A 145 21.70 -0.54 -1.76
C LEU A 145 22.49 -1.86 -1.88
N SER A 146 22.15 -2.74 -2.82
CA SER A 146 22.91 -3.97 -3.08
C SER A 146 24.35 -3.72 -3.55
N ARG A 147 24.62 -2.50 -4.04
CA ARG A 147 25.94 -2.04 -4.49
C ARG A 147 26.64 -1.15 -3.45
N GLY A 148 26.07 -1.01 -2.25
CA GLY A 148 26.59 -0.13 -1.21
C GLY A 148 26.28 1.36 -1.43
N GLU A 149 25.40 1.70 -2.35
CA GLU A 149 25.00 3.07 -2.66
C GLU A 149 23.67 3.40 -1.96
N THR A 150 23.60 4.51 -1.22
CA THR A 150 22.37 5.03 -0.65
C THR A 150 21.89 6.21 -1.48
N VAL A 151 20.72 6.05 -2.11
CA VAL A 151 20.10 7.08 -2.96
C VAL A 151 18.65 7.30 -2.56
N ASN A 152 18.11 8.49 -2.80
CA ASN A 152 16.70 8.81 -2.67
C ASN A 152 16.23 9.41 -4.00
N LEU A 153 15.61 8.59 -4.83
CA LEU A 153 15.28 8.90 -6.21
C LEU A 153 13.88 9.54 -6.33
N ALA A 154 13.67 10.27 -7.43
CA ALA A 154 12.53 11.15 -7.63
C ALA A 154 11.34 10.46 -8.29
N GLU A 155 10.36 9.97 -7.53
CA GLU A 155 9.09 9.46 -8.06
C GLU A 155 8.36 10.50 -8.92
N GLN A 156 8.44 11.78 -8.54
CA GLN A 156 7.80 12.85 -9.28
C GLN A 156 8.31 12.97 -10.72
N GLN A 157 9.59 12.71 -10.96
CA GLN A 157 10.12 12.72 -12.32
C GLN A 157 9.45 11.63 -13.18
N LEU A 158 9.22 10.45 -12.65
CA LEU A 158 8.48 9.41 -13.37
C LEU A 158 7.04 9.85 -13.63
N VAL A 159 6.35 10.38 -12.61
CA VAL A 159 4.96 10.89 -12.70
C VAL A 159 4.81 11.92 -13.82
N ASP A 160 5.76 12.85 -13.95
CA ASP A 160 5.66 13.97 -14.88
C ASP A 160 6.23 13.64 -16.29
N CYS A 161 7.23 12.76 -16.38
CA CYS A 161 8.05 12.64 -17.60
C CYS A 161 7.84 11.35 -18.38
N SER A 162 7.24 10.30 -17.80
CA SER A 162 7.17 8.98 -18.46
C SER A 162 5.88 8.73 -19.24
N LYS A 163 5.14 9.78 -19.61
CA LYS A 163 3.89 9.65 -20.36
C LYS A 163 4.05 8.97 -21.72
N SER A 164 5.14 9.27 -22.44
CA SER A 164 5.47 8.63 -23.72
C SER A 164 5.74 7.13 -23.61
N TYR A 165 6.01 6.63 -22.40
CA TYR A 165 6.15 5.20 -22.11
C TYR A 165 4.80 4.53 -21.77
N GLY A 166 3.70 5.28 -21.75
CA GLY A 166 2.35 4.80 -21.48
C GLY A 166 1.98 4.81 -20.00
N ASN A 167 2.63 5.66 -19.21
CA ASN A 167 2.20 6.03 -17.86
C ASN A 167 1.34 7.31 -17.92
N ASP A 168 0.43 7.51 -16.97
CA ASP A 168 -0.48 8.68 -16.97
C ASP A 168 -0.49 9.40 -15.61
N GLY A 169 0.69 9.63 -15.06
CA GLY A 169 0.86 10.42 -13.84
C GLY A 169 0.08 9.86 -12.66
N CYS A 170 -0.77 10.69 -12.03
CA CYS A 170 -1.63 10.28 -10.93
C CYS A 170 -2.86 9.46 -11.36
N ASN A 171 -3.14 9.34 -12.66
CA ASN A 171 -4.22 8.50 -13.18
C ASN A 171 -3.80 7.04 -13.34
N GLY A 172 -2.52 6.73 -13.09
CA GLY A 172 -2.00 5.39 -13.12
C GLY A 172 -0.84 5.17 -14.07
N GLY A 173 -0.32 3.94 -14.07
CA GLY A 173 0.81 3.52 -14.89
C GLY A 173 1.26 2.12 -14.51
N PHE A 174 2.46 1.77 -14.96
CA PHE A 174 3.09 0.47 -14.73
C PHE A 174 4.54 0.66 -14.28
N ASN A 175 4.94 -0.05 -13.24
CA ASN A 175 6.28 0.02 -12.68
C ASN A 175 7.36 -0.32 -13.72
N TYR A 176 7.16 -1.38 -14.55
CA TYR A 176 8.11 -1.77 -15.59
C TYR A 176 8.28 -0.70 -16.69
N LYS A 177 7.23 0.06 -17.00
CA LYS A 177 7.31 1.21 -17.94
C LYS A 177 8.06 2.40 -17.30
N GLY A 178 7.91 2.61 -15.99
CA GLY A 178 8.71 3.57 -15.24
C GLY A 178 10.20 3.21 -15.28
N LEU A 179 10.53 1.93 -15.09
CA LEU A 179 11.91 1.44 -15.20
C LEU A 179 12.45 1.53 -16.64
N ALA A 180 11.62 1.30 -17.67
CA ALA A 180 12.03 1.50 -19.06
C ALA A 180 12.41 2.96 -19.35
N TYR A 181 11.65 3.93 -18.82
CA TYR A 181 12.02 5.34 -18.86
C TYR A 181 13.40 5.58 -18.23
N VAL A 182 13.64 5.04 -17.02
CA VAL A 182 14.93 5.22 -16.32
C VAL A 182 16.09 4.60 -17.08
N LYS A 183 15.89 3.47 -17.72
CA LYS A 183 16.90 2.85 -18.58
C LYS A 183 17.35 3.79 -19.70
N ASP A 184 16.41 4.45 -20.36
CA ASP A 184 16.70 5.29 -21.52
C ASP A 184 17.19 6.69 -21.14
N HIS A 185 16.68 7.28 -20.06
CA HIS A 185 16.91 8.67 -19.67
C HIS A 185 17.70 8.84 -18.38
N GLY A 186 17.68 7.84 -17.48
CA GLY A 186 18.13 8.01 -16.11
C GLY A 186 17.08 8.70 -15.23
N ILE A 187 17.38 8.81 -13.94
CA ILE A 187 16.52 9.46 -12.95
C ILE A 187 17.37 10.32 -12.00
N THR A 188 16.80 11.44 -11.53
CA THR A 188 17.44 12.33 -10.56
C THR A 188 16.98 11.99 -9.13
N THR A 189 17.50 12.74 -8.14
CA THR A 189 17.14 12.56 -6.73
C THR A 189 15.89 13.35 -6.35
N THR A 190 15.21 12.93 -5.28
CA THR A 190 14.06 13.64 -4.70
C THR A 190 14.43 15.08 -4.29
N SER A 191 15.67 15.34 -3.87
CA SER A 191 16.13 16.69 -3.53
C SER A 191 16.15 17.63 -4.75
N SER A 192 16.40 17.08 -5.95
CA SER A 192 16.40 17.85 -7.21
C SER A 192 15.01 17.92 -7.86
N TYR A 193 14.14 16.97 -7.55
CA TYR A 193 12.79 16.89 -8.11
C TYR A 193 11.80 16.39 -7.05
N ALA A 194 11.37 17.30 -6.19
CA ALA A 194 10.54 16.98 -5.04
C ALA A 194 9.15 16.43 -5.43
N TYR A 195 8.67 15.46 -4.63
CA TYR A 195 7.34 14.86 -4.82
C TYR A 195 6.22 15.82 -4.42
N THR A 196 5.20 15.94 -5.26
CA THR A 196 4.08 16.88 -5.07
C THR A 196 2.72 16.21 -5.00
N ALA A 197 2.63 14.89 -5.20
CA ALA A 197 1.39 14.10 -5.28
C ALA A 197 0.37 14.65 -6.31
N LYS A 198 0.88 15.24 -7.39
CA LYS A 198 0.08 15.77 -8.51
C LYS A 198 0.84 15.54 -9.81
N THR A 199 0.14 15.24 -10.89
CA THR A 199 0.74 15.25 -12.24
C THR A 199 1.10 16.67 -12.63
N GLY A 200 2.36 16.87 -13.01
CA GLY A 200 2.90 18.15 -13.46
C GLY A 200 3.48 18.07 -14.88
N THR A 201 4.07 19.17 -15.30
CA THR A 201 4.86 19.20 -16.53
C THR A 201 6.27 18.67 -16.24
N CYS A 202 6.82 17.87 -17.15
CA CYS A 202 8.19 17.36 -17.02
C CYS A 202 9.20 18.52 -16.98
N LYS A 203 9.89 18.71 -15.87
CA LYS A 203 10.84 19.80 -15.64
C LYS A 203 12.26 19.45 -16.06
N VAL A 204 12.64 18.18 -15.83
CA VAL A 204 13.97 17.64 -16.13
C VAL A 204 13.79 16.25 -16.72
N GLN A 205 14.18 16.08 -17.95
CA GLN A 205 14.18 14.80 -18.62
C GLN A 205 15.53 14.11 -18.42
N GLY A 206 15.52 12.98 -17.67
CA GLY A 206 16.71 12.23 -17.35
C GLY A 206 17.38 12.58 -16.02
N GLY A 207 18.47 11.87 -15.72
CA GLY A 207 19.22 12.03 -14.47
C GLY A 207 20.54 11.26 -14.48
N SER A 208 21.31 11.47 -13.41
CA SER A 208 22.63 10.82 -13.25
C SER A 208 22.55 9.35 -12.85
N PHE A 209 21.47 8.94 -12.17
CA PHE A 209 21.27 7.55 -11.81
C PHE A 209 20.72 6.79 -13.01
N LYS A 210 21.45 5.79 -13.49
CA LYS A 210 21.10 5.00 -14.67
C LYS A 210 21.19 3.51 -14.38
N ILE A 211 20.44 2.74 -15.16
CA ILE A 211 20.46 1.27 -15.17
C ILE A 211 20.77 0.77 -16.57
N SER A 212 21.37 -0.42 -16.67
CA SER A 212 21.73 -1.04 -17.96
C SER A 212 20.60 -1.86 -18.55
N GLY A 213 19.70 -2.41 -17.71
CA GLY A 213 18.64 -3.27 -18.17
C GLY A 213 17.52 -3.45 -17.17
N VAL A 214 16.37 -3.85 -17.69
CA VAL A 214 15.20 -4.27 -16.92
C VAL A 214 14.92 -5.72 -17.27
N GLN A 215 14.80 -6.54 -16.24
CA GLN A 215 14.38 -7.94 -16.35
C GLN A 215 12.97 -8.06 -15.79
N THR A 216 12.23 -9.06 -16.23
CA THR A 216 10.88 -9.32 -15.71
C THR A 216 10.66 -10.82 -15.49
N ALA A 217 9.90 -11.15 -14.45
CA ALA A 217 9.33 -12.47 -14.24
C ALA A 217 7.81 -12.41 -14.45
N LYS A 218 7.19 -13.51 -14.85
CA LYS A 218 5.74 -13.68 -14.86
C LYS A 218 5.41 -15.07 -14.33
N GLY A 219 4.51 -15.14 -13.36
CA GLY A 219 4.14 -16.38 -12.67
C GLY A 219 4.87 -16.56 -11.34
N CYS A 220 4.31 -17.39 -10.47
CA CYS A 220 4.80 -17.56 -9.09
C CYS A 220 6.18 -18.20 -9.03
N THR A 221 6.48 -19.21 -9.83
CA THR A 221 7.80 -19.85 -9.85
C THR A 221 8.93 -18.92 -10.32
N PRO A 222 8.81 -18.19 -11.45
CA PRO A 222 9.80 -17.19 -11.82
C PRO A 222 9.95 -16.05 -10.82
N LEU A 223 8.84 -15.60 -10.20
CA LEU A 223 8.86 -14.58 -9.15
C LEU A 223 9.64 -15.08 -7.91
N ALA A 224 9.41 -16.32 -7.49
CA ALA A 224 10.12 -16.95 -6.38
C ALA A 224 11.63 -17.10 -6.65
N THR A 225 12.01 -17.31 -7.90
CA THR A 225 13.43 -17.30 -8.32
C THR A 225 14.01 -15.89 -8.28
N ALA A 226 13.30 -14.91 -8.81
CA ALA A 226 13.77 -13.53 -8.88
C ALA A 226 13.99 -12.92 -7.49
N ILE A 227 13.06 -13.13 -6.54
CA ILE A 227 13.16 -12.60 -5.17
C ILE A 227 14.34 -13.16 -4.39
N GLN A 228 14.84 -14.33 -4.70
CA GLN A 228 16.04 -14.87 -4.06
C GLN A 228 17.30 -14.06 -4.37
N ALA A 229 17.33 -13.39 -5.52
CA ALA A 229 18.45 -12.57 -5.95
C ALA A 229 18.35 -11.12 -5.49
N ARG A 230 17.14 -10.55 -5.38
CA ARG A 230 16.90 -9.12 -5.06
C ARG A 230 15.42 -8.80 -4.83
N PRO A 231 15.08 -7.65 -4.19
CA PRO A 231 13.72 -7.13 -4.19
C PRO A 231 13.18 -6.89 -5.61
N VAL A 232 11.89 -7.18 -5.82
CA VAL A 232 11.23 -7.19 -7.14
C VAL A 232 9.98 -6.32 -7.10
N GLY A 233 9.71 -5.55 -8.16
CA GLY A 233 8.42 -4.88 -8.33
C GLY A 233 7.32 -5.92 -8.59
N VAL A 234 6.16 -5.75 -7.99
CA VAL A 234 4.99 -6.62 -8.24
C VAL A 234 3.72 -5.78 -8.29
N SER A 235 2.65 -6.37 -8.80
CA SER A 235 1.30 -5.79 -8.78
C SER A 235 0.38 -6.66 -7.95
N ALA A 236 -0.64 -6.07 -7.31
CA ALA A 236 -1.62 -6.81 -6.53
C ALA A 236 -3.02 -6.16 -6.56
N ASP A 237 -4.02 -6.91 -6.14
CA ASP A 237 -5.34 -6.41 -5.79
C ASP A 237 -5.34 -5.91 -4.35
N ALA A 238 -5.23 -4.60 -4.18
CA ALA A 238 -5.20 -3.93 -2.90
C ALA A 238 -6.55 -3.34 -2.47
N THR A 239 -7.65 -3.72 -3.13
CA THR A 239 -8.99 -3.17 -2.88
C THR A 239 -9.38 -3.19 -1.39
N ASN A 240 -9.02 -4.25 -0.68
CA ASN A 240 -9.35 -4.44 0.73
C ASN A 240 -8.22 -4.10 1.71
N TRP A 241 -7.14 -3.44 1.27
CA TRP A 241 -5.98 -3.19 2.12
C TRP A 241 -6.09 -1.96 3.02
N SER A 242 -7.06 -1.08 2.78
CA SER A 242 -7.17 0.21 3.48
C SER A 242 -7.07 0.11 5.01
N ARG A 243 -7.67 -0.92 5.61
CA ARG A 243 -7.76 -1.12 7.07
C ARG A 243 -6.75 -2.14 7.62
N TYR A 244 -5.88 -2.72 6.77
CA TYR A 244 -4.88 -3.69 7.23
C TYR A 244 -3.97 -3.09 8.30
N SER A 245 -3.71 -3.86 9.37
CA SER A 245 -2.80 -3.48 10.46
C SER A 245 -1.67 -4.47 10.64
N SER A 246 -1.95 -5.77 10.77
CA SER A 246 -0.92 -6.80 10.96
C SER A 246 -1.43 -8.20 10.65
N GLY A 247 -0.52 -9.17 10.57
CA GLY A 247 -0.86 -10.58 10.33
C GLY A 247 -0.75 -10.97 8.85
N ILE A 248 -1.21 -12.17 8.49
CA ILE A 248 -1.12 -12.70 7.14
C ILE A 248 -2.44 -12.44 6.41
N PHE A 249 -2.41 -11.49 5.48
CA PHE A 249 -3.59 -11.05 4.73
C PHE A 249 -3.94 -12.02 3.60
N ASN A 250 -5.23 -12.36 3.49
CA ASN A 250 -5.76 -13.30 2.51
C ASN A 250 -7.12 -12.91 1.91
N ASN A 251 -7.63 -11.70 2.22
CA ASN A 251 -8.96 -11.26 1.81
C ASN A 251 -8.90 -10.33 0.59
N CYS A 252 -8.61 -10.86 -0.58
CA CYS A 252 -8.52 -10.10 -1.83
C CYS A 252 -9.01 -10.91 -3.03
N GLY A 253 -9.35 -10.19 -4.11
CA GLY A 253 -9.50 -10.75 -5.44
C GLY A 253 -8.18 -10.80 -6.22
N ARG A 254 -8.29 -10.72 -7.54
CA ARG A 254 -7.15 -10.70 -8.48
C ARG A 254 -7.32 -9.59 -9.53
N SER A 255 -8.03 -8.52 -9.19
CA SER A 255 -8.16 -7.33 -10.05
C SER A 255 -7.02 -6.37 -9.73
N LEU A 256 -5.91 -6.53 -10.42
CA LEU A 256 -4.68 -5.77 -10.16
C LEU A 256 -4.93 -4.27 -10.25
N ASN A 257 -4.59 -3.55 -9.18
CA ASN A 257 -4.84 -2.12 -9.06
C ASN A 257 -3.78 -1.37 -8.23
N HIS A 258 -2.70 -2.05 -7.82
CA HIS A 258 -1.68 -1.44 -7.01
C HIS A 258 -0.30 -2.04 -7.28
N ASP A 259 0.70 -1.19 -7.48
CA ASP A 259 2.09 -1.58 -7.68
C ASP A 259 2.89 -1.33 -6.40
N ILE A 260 3.61 -2.35 -5.98
CA ILE A 260 4.35 -2.42 -4.72
C ILE A 260 5.69 -3.14 -4.94
N GLN A 261 6.47 -3.34 -3.88
CA GLN A 261 7.72 -4.08 -3.94
C GLN A 261 7.67 -5.33 -3.07
N LEU A 262 7.89 -6.50 -3.67
CA LEU A 262 8.15 -7.74 -2.94
C LEU A 262 9.56 -7.67 -2.37
N VAL A 263 9.68 -7.79 -1.05
CA VAL A 263 10.94 -7.68 -0.30
C VAL A 263 11.28 -8.92 0.52
N GLY A 264 10.35 -9.87 0.60
CA GLY A 264 10.59 -11.14 1.28
C GLY A 264 9.61 -12.20 0.83
N LEU A 265 10.05 -13.45 0.94
CA LEU A 265 9.28 -14.64 0.64
C LEU A 265 9.70 -15.75 1.57
N THR A 266 8.75 -16.31 2.30
CA THR A 266 8.92 -17.46 3.17
C THR A 266 7.91 -18.54 2.80
N GLY A 267 8.02 -19.72 3.40
CA GLY A 267 6.98 -20.75 3.24
C GLY A 267 5.59 -20.37 3.76
N THR A 268 5.47 -19.24 4.47
CA THR A 268 4.22 -18.82 5.14
C THR A 268 3.65 -17.50 4.64
N TYR A 269 4.43 -16.62 3.99
CA TYR A 269 3.96 -15.34 3.49
C TYR A 269 4.91 -14.71 2.45
N TYR A 270 4.35 -13.79 1.66
CA TYR A 270 5.07 -12.75 0.94
C TYR A 270 5.14 -11.49 1.80
N LYS A 271 6.33 -10.87 1.94
CA LYS A 271 6.49 -9.56 2.59
C LYS A 271 6.56 -8.48 1.54
N ILE A 272 5.61 -7.57 1.58
CA ILE A 272 5.44 -6.52 0.60
C ILE A 272 5.73 -5.16 1.25
N LYS A 273 6.60 -4.36 0.62
CA LYS A 273 6.81 -2.95 0.94
C LYS A 273 5.78 -2.13 0.19
N ASN A 274 5.01 -1.32 0.93
CA ASN A 274 3.98 -0.44 0.39
C ASN A 274 4.46 1.04 0.35
N SER A 275 3.65 1.91 -0.24
CA SER A 275 3.90 3.34 -0.44
C SER A 275 2.84 4.25 0.21
N TRP A 276 2.32 3.86 1.37
CA TRP A 276 1.30 4.62 2.12
C TRP A 276 1.80 5.14 3.48
N GLY A 277 3.13 5.33 3.61
CA GLY A 277 3.75 5.78 4.85
C GLY A 277 3.89 4.68 5.90
N ALA A 278 4.77 4.92 6.88
CA ALA A 278 5.09 3.95 7.92
C ALA A 278 4.00 3.77 9.00
N THR A 279 2.98 4.61 9.00
CA THR A 279 1.84 4.51 9.94
C THR A 279 0.77 3.53 9.48
N TRP A 280 0.86 3.01 8.27
CA TRP A 280 -0.02 2.00 7.71
C TRP A 280 0.59 0.61 7.86
N GLY A 281 -0.26 -0.39 8.14
CA GLY A 281 0.14 -1.80 8.20
C GLY A 281 1.25 -2.07 9.22
N GLU A 282 2.12 -2.99 8.91
CA GLU A 282 3.29 -3.35 9.71
C GLU A 282 4.46 -2.40 9.40
N GLN A 283 4.37 -1.17 9.90
CA GLN A 283 5.36 -0.09 9.65
C GLN A 283 5.58 0.19 8.15
N GLY A 284 4.49 0.16 7.36
CA GLY A 284 4.53 0.37 5.91
C GLY A 284 4.62 -0.91 5.08
N PHE A 285 4.63 -2.08 5.73
CA PHE A 285 4.63 -3.38 5.08
C PHE A 285 3.29 -4.10 5.25
N ILE A 286 3.04 -5.08 4.38
CA ILE A 286 1.97 -6.06 4.49
C ILE A 286 2.53 -7.45 4.23
N ARG A 287 2.02 -8.46 4.95
CA ARG A 287 2.28 -9.87 4.66
C ARG A 287 1.06 -10.48 3.99
N LEU A 288 1.25 -11.03 2.79
CA LEU A 288 0.21 -11.76 2.06
C LEU A 288 0.39 -13.26 2.28
N ALA A 289 -0.70 -14.01 2.32
CA ALA A 289 -0.66 -15.47 2.34
C ALA A 289 0.13 -16.01 1.12
N PRO A 290 0.71 -17.23 1.21
CA PRO A 290 1.44 -17.83 0.09
C PRO A 290 0.53 -18.14 -1.11
N GLY A 291 1.13 -18.53 -2.21
CA GLY A 291 0.45 -18.77 -3.47
C GLY A 291 0.28 -17.49 -4.29
N ASN A 292 -0.76 -17.44 -5.11
CA ASN A 292 -1.07 -16.25 -5.92
C ASN A 292 -2.06 -15.30 -5.23
N THR A 293 -1.89 -15.11 -3.91
CA THR A 293 -2.76 -14.25 -3.11
C THR A 293 -2.72 -12.82 -3.63
N CYS A 294 -3.89 -12.21 -3.80
CA CYS A 294 -4.10 -10.89 -4.40
C CYS A 294 -3.57 -10.76 -5.85
N GLY A 295 -3.33 -11.87 -6.55
CA GLY A 295 -2.82 -11.84 -7.92
C GLY A 295 -1.36 -11.41 -8.05
N VAL A 296 -0.56 -11.55 -6.98
CA VAL A 296 0.83 -11.08 -6.93
C VAL A 296 1.74 -11.68 -8.01
N CYS A 297 1.35 -12.79 -8.62
CA CYS A 297 2.05 -13.46 -9.70
C CYS A 297 1.48 -13.16 -11.11
N ASP A 298 0.40 -12.40 -11.23
CA ASP A 298 -0.39 -12.29 -12.46
C ASP A 298 0.20 -11.32 -13.49
N ASP A 299 1.04 -10.39 -13.08
CA ASP A 299 1.63 -9.37 -13.97
C ASP A 299 3.16 -9.55 -14.09
N LEU A 300 3.76 -8.71 -14.93
CA LEU A 300 5.21 -8.63 -15.05
C LEU A 300 5.81 -8.07 -13.75
N SER A 301 6.72 -8.83 -13.18
CA SER A 301 7.44 -8.48 -11.96
C SER A 301 8.85 -8.02 -12.32
N PRO A 302 9.10 -6.68 -12.40
CA PRO A 302 10.36 -6.14 -12.86
C PRO A 302 11.43 -6.05 -11.77
N TRP A 303 12.69 -6.19 -12.21
CA TRP A 303 13.89 -5.80 -11.46
C TRP A 303 14.96 -5.25 -12.41
N VAL A 304 16.03 -4.67 -11.86
CA VAL A 304 17.08 -4.01 -12.65
C VAL A 304 18.45 -4.66 -12.47
N GLN A 305 19.31 -4.43 -13.47
CA GLN A 305 20.70 -4.86 -13.52
C GLN A 305 21.63 -3.66 -13.61
#